data_4fa649276f1eb2e33fdc2304fe64f139
#
_entry.id   4fa649276f1eb2e33fdc2304fe64f139
#
_cell.length_a   1.000
_cell.length_b   1.000
_cell.length_c   1.000
_cell.angle_alpha   90.00
_cell.angle_beta   90.00
_cell.angle_gamma   90.00
#
_symmetry.space_group_name_H-M   'P 1'
#
loop_
_entity.id
_entity.type
_entity.pdbx_description
1 polymer ?
#
loop_
_entity_poly.entity_id
_entity_poly.type
_entity_poly.pdbx_seq_one_letter_code
_entity_poly.pdbx_strand_id
1 'polypeptide(L)'
;MFTIICITLFAYILLGKPTQHLVARLADINWSEKWDNLMAKIRVYADKAGRVAIKPILTFYYAMQDEELSTLDRCLIYGALAYVVIPSDFLPAKVLGWLGLIDDAAALTFIYNKLEDKVTPDVQRRVQDTINEWFGVEYEVIEA
;
A
#
# COMPACT_ATOMS: atom_id res chain seq x y z
N MET A 1 -9.10 -9.90 -8.16
CA MET A 1 -10.41 -9.28 -7.88
C MET A 1 -10.40 -8.46 -6.58
N PHE A 2 -9.86 -9.00 -5.49
CA PHE A 2 -9.77 -8.27 -4.21
C PHE A 2 -9.03 -6.94 -4.35
N THR A 3 -7.88 -6.93 -5.00
CA THR A 3 -7.08 -5.72 -5.20
C THR A 3 -7.86 -4.64 -5.93
N ILE A 4 -8.58 -5.02 -6.99
CA ILE A 4 -9.39 -4.08 -7.77
C ILE A 4 -10.52 -3.51 -6.92
N ILE A 5 -11.16 -4.35 -6.09
CA ILE A 5 -12.22 -3.90 -5.17
C ILE A 5 -11.66 -2.88 -4.18
N CYS A 6 -10.50 -3.13 -3.61
CA CYS A 6 -9.86 -2.21 -2.66
C CYS A 6 -9.47 -0.89 -3.33
N ILE A 7 -8.91 -0.93 -4.53
CA ILE A 7 -8.57 0.28 -5.29
C ILE A 7 -9.83 1.08 -5.61
N THR A 8 -10.89 0.42 -6.04
CA THR A 8 -12.16 1.07 -6.34
C THR A 8 -12.77 1.69 -5.09
N LEU A 9 -12.73 0.97 -3.98
CA LEU A 9 -13.21 1.47 -2.68
C LEU A 9 -12.46 2.72 -2.25
N PHE A 10 -11.13 2.69 -2.35
CA PHE A 10 -10.28 3.83 -2.07
C PHE A 10 -10.67 5.05 -2.94
N ALA A 11 -10.80 4.83 -4.25
CA ALA A 11 -11.17 5.90 -5.18
C ALA A 11 -12.56 6.49 -4.84
N TYR A 12 -13.53 5.63 -4.53
CA TYR A 12 -14.88 6.06 -4.19
C TYR A 12 -14.91 6.91 -2.91
N ILE A 13 -14.15 6.49 -1.90
CA ILE A 13 -14.06 7.25 -0.64
C ILE A 13 -13.47 8.64 -0.88
N LEU A 14 -12.38 8.74 -1.66
CA LEU A 14 -11.77 10.03 -1.96
C LEU A 14 -12.68 10.94 -2.79
N LEU A 15 -13.49 10.36 -3.66
CA LEU A 15 -14.40 11.11 -4.52
C LEU A 15 -15.79 11.30 -3.91
N GLY A 16 -16.03 10.82 -2.68
CA GLY A 16 -17.31 10.97 -1.99
C GLY A 16 -18.43 10.14 -2.55
N LYS A 17 -18.15 9.05 -3.25
CA LYS A 17 -19.16 8.17 -3.86
C LYS A 17 -19.64 7.09 -2.90
N PRO A 18 -20.88 6.54 -3.08
CA PRO A 18 -21.39 5.45 -2.24
C PRO A 18 -20.53 4.19 -2.31
N THR A 19 -20.31 3.54 -1.18
CA THR A 19 -19.42 2.38 -1.07
C THR A 19 -20.09 1.12 -0.52
N GLN A 20 -21.37 1.16 -0.15
CA GLN A 20 -22.03 0.03 0.53
C GLN A 20 -21.95 -1.28 -0.24
N HIS A 21 -22.09 -1.22 -1.57
CA HIS A 21 -22.02 -2.42 -2.41
C HIS A 21 -20.62 -3.02 -2.49
N LEU A 22 -19.58 -2.21 -2.28
CA LEU A 22 -18.18 -2.68 -2.25
C LEU A 22 -17.84 -3.25 -0.88
N VAL A 23 -18.27 -2.59 0.20
CA VAL A 23 -18.03 -3.05 1.57
C VAL A 23 -18.64 -4.42 1.80
N ALA A 24 -19.81 -4.70 1.25
CA ALA A 24 -20.47 -5.99 1.38
C ALA A 24 -19.65 -7.15 0.78
N ARG A 25 -18.74 -6.88 -0.15
CA ARG A 25 -17.86 -7.88 -0.76
C ARG A 25 -16.61 -8.17 0.05
N LEU A 26 -16.39 -7.47 1.15
CA LEU A 26 -15.18 -7.58 1.96
C LEU A 26 -15.33 -8.55 3.14
N ALA A 27 -16.33 -9.44 3.11
CA ALA A 27 -16.50 -10.48 4.12
C ALA A 27 -15.47 -11.61 3.90
N ASP A 28 -15.04 -12.24 5.00
CA ASP A 28 -14.19 -13.45 4.98
C ASP A 28 -12.87 -13.27 4.24
N ILE A 29 -12.13 -12.21 4.57
CA ILE A 29 -10.83 -11.92 3.93
C ILE A 29 -9.74 -12.79 4.55
N ASN A 30 -8.99 -13.51 3.69
CA ASN A 30 -7.76 -14.16 4.09
C ASN A 30 -6.59 -13.16 3.97
N TRP A 31 -6.32 -12.44 5.05
CA TRP A 31 -5.31 -11.39 5.04
C TRP A 31 -3.90 -11.93 4.78
N SER A 32 -3.57 -13.12 5.26
CA SER A 32 -2.26 -13.71 5.00
C SER A 32 -1.97 -13.81 3.51
N GLU A 33 -2.92 -14.31 2.73
CA GLU A 33 -2.82 -14.39 1.28
C GLU A 33 -2.71 -12.99 0.65
N LYS A 34 -3.50 -12.04 1.15
CA LYS A 34 -3.52 -10.67 0.61
C LYS A 34 -2.20 -9.94 0.88
N TRP A 35 -1.61 -10.14 2.07
CA TRP A 35 -0.30 -9.58 2.38
C TRP A 35 0.78 -10.11 1.43
N ASP A 36 0.79 -11.41 1.18
CA ASP A 36 1.75 -12.04 0.28
C ASP A 36 1.60 -11.53 -1.15
N ASN A 37 0.37 -11.40 -1.63
CA ASN A 37 0.08 -10.87 -2.97
C ASN A 37 0.56 -9.43 -3.12
N LEU A 38 0.30 -8.60 -2.11
CA LEU A 38 0.73 -7.20 -2.14
C LEU A 38 2.26 -7.09 -2.06
N MET A 39 2.90 -7.90 -1.20
CA MET A 39 4.35 -7.90 -1.08
C MET A 39 5.02 -8.28 -2.41
N ALA A 40 4.47 -9.25 -3.13
CA ALA A 40 5.00 -9.61 -4.45
C ALA A 40 4.96 -8.44 -5.43
N LYS A 41 3.88 -7.66 -5.42
CA LYS A 41 3.76 -6.46 -6.26
C LYS A 41 4.71 -5.36 -5.83
N ILE A 42 4.85 -5.16 -4.53
CA ILE A 42 5.80 -4.19 -3.97
C ILE A 42 7.24 -4.56 -4.37
N ARG A 43 7.56 -5.86 -4.33
CA ARG A 43 8.89 -6.33 -4.73
C ARG A 43 9.22 -6.00 -6.19
N VAL A 44 8.26 -6.19 -7.09
CA VAL A 44 8.42 -5.81 -8.49
C VAL A 44 8.58 -4.30 -8.63
N TYR A 45 7.78 -3.54 -7.92
CA TYR A 45 7.86 -2.07 -7.91
C TYR A 45 9.22 -1.59 -7.40
N ALA A 46 9.78 -2.26 -6.40
CA ALA A 46 11.07 -1.91 -5.81
C ALA A 46 12.20 -1.93 -6.83
N ASP A 47 12.19 -2.87 -7.77
CA ASP A 47 13.21 -2.96 -8.80
C ASP A 47 13.23 -1.73 -9.71
N LYS A 48 12.10 -1.07 -9.87
CA LYS A 48 11.98 0.15 -10.69
C LYS A 48 12.19 1.42 -9.87
N ALA A 49 11.65 1.44 -8.65
CA ALA A 49 11.63 2.65 -7.82
C ALA A 49 12.95 2.90 -7.08
N GLY A 50 13.65 1.83 -6.70
CA GLY A 50 14.91 1.93 -5.96
C GLY A 50 14.72 2.06 -4.45
N ARG A 51 15.84 2.04 -3.74
CA ARG A 51 15.91 1.97 -2.28
C ARG A 51 15.17 3.12 -1.58
N VAL A 52 15.37 4.34 -2.06
CA VAL A 52 14.79 5.52 -1.38
C VAL A 52 13.28 5.56 -1.54
N ALA A 53 12.79 5.33 -2.75
CA ALA A 53 11.37 5.41 -3.06
C ALA A 53 10.56 4.26 -2.45
N ILE A 54 11.17 3.10 -2.23
CA ILE A 54 10.47 1.94 -1.67
C ILE A 54 10.27 2.05 -0.16
N LYS A 55 11.06 2.86 0.53
CA LYS A 55 11.02 2.96 1.98
C LYS A 55 9.64 3.35 2.52
N PRO A 56 8.99 4.44 2.06
CA PRO A 56 7.64 4.76 2.53
C PRO A 56 6.62 3.69 2.17
N ILE A 57 6.75 3.07 1.02
CA ILE A 57 5.85 1.99 0.60
C ILE A 57 5.91 0.81 1.57
N LEU A 58 7.11 0.36 1.93
CA LEU A 58 7.29 -0.70 2.91
C LEU A 58 6.83 -0.30 4.30
N THR A 59 7.06 0.95 4.69
CA THR A 59 6.60 1.47 5.98
C THR A 59 5.09 1.35 6.08
N PHE A 60 4.36 1.76 5.07
CA PHE A 60 2.90 1.66 5.04
C PHE A 60 2.44 0.20 4.99
N TYR A 61 3.12 -0.64 4.23
CA TYR A 61 2.81 -2.06 4.16
C TYR A 61 2.85 -2.73 5.53
N TYR A 62 3.92 -2.51 6.30
CA TYR A 62 4.04 -3.11 7.62
C TYR A 62 3.13 -2.46 8.65
N ALA A 63 2.96 -1.14 8.59
CA ALA A 63 2.12 -0.41 9.54
C ALA A 63 0.63 -0.79 9.41
N MET A 64 0.14 -1.06 8.19
CA MET A 64 -1.27 -1.39 7.99
C MET A 64 -1.65 -2.79 8.45
N GLN A 65 -0.69 -3.60 8.85
CA GLN A 65 -0.95 -4.93 9.42
C GLN A 65 -1.32 -4.86 10.90
N ASP A 66 -1.35 -3.68 11.50
CA ASP A 66 -1.73 -3.47 12.89
C ASP A 66 -3.16 -3.96 13.12
N GLU A 67 -3.35 -4.78 14.17
CA GLU A 67 -4.64 -5.41 14.48
C GLU A 67 -5.70 -4.41 14.93
N GLU A 68 -5.31 -3.22 15.40
CA GLU A 68 -6.23 -2.19 15.83
C GLU A 68 -6.93 -1.49 14.68
N LEU A 69 -6.40 -1.61 13.45
CA LEU A 69 -7.04 -1.03 12.28
C LEU A 69 -8.31 -1.80 11.93
N SER A 70 -9.37 -1.07 11.59
CA SER A 70 -10.59 -1.68 11.11
C SER A 70 -10.37 -2.36 9.77
N THR A 71 -11.21 -3.34 9.44
CA THR A 71 -11.16 -4.00 8.13
C THR A 71 -11.33 -3.00 6.99
N LEU A 72 -12.23 -2.03 7.16
CA LEU A 72 -12.44 -0.99 6.15
C LEU A 72 -11.16 -0.17 5.93
N ASP A 73 -10.52 0.29 7.00
CA ASP A 73 -9.28 1.07 6.90
C ASP A 73 -8.17 0.27 6.24
N ARG A 74 -8.01 -1.00 6.59
CA ARG A 74 -7.04 -1.88 5.91
C ARG A 74 -7.31 -2.00 4.43
N CYS A 75 -8.56 -2.18 4.04
CA CYS A 75 -8.94 -2.28 2.63
C CYS A 75 -8.66 -1.00 1.88
N LEU A 76 -8.93 0.16 2.50
CA LEU A 76 -8.66 1.46 1.89
C LEU A 76 -7.16 1.68 1.69
N ILE A 77 -6.37 1.37 2.71
CA ILE A 77 -4.92 1.51 2.63
C ILE A 77 -4.33 0.51 1.63
N TYR A 78 -4.81 -0.73 1.66
CA TYR A 78 -4.41 -1.74 0.68
C TYR A 78 -4.68 -1.25 -0.75
N GLY A 79 -5.86 -0.71 -0.99
CA GLY A 79 -6.23 -0.18 -2.31
C GLY A 79 -5.35 0.99 -2.74
N ALA A 80 -5.09 1.93 -1.83
CA ALA A 80 -4.24 3.08 -2.11
C ALA A 80 -2.79 2.65 -2.42
N LEU A 81 -2.27 1.72 -1.63
CA LEU A 81 -0.90 1.22 -1.82
C LEU A 81 -0.78 0.42 -3.11
N ALA A 82 -1.76 -0.44 -3.40
CA ALA A 82 -1.81 -1.19 -4.65
C ALA A 82 -1.90 -0.26 -5.86
N TYR A 83 -2.65 0.83 -5.75
CA TYR A 83 -2.73 1.84 -6.81
C TYR A 83 -1.36 2.40 -7.16
N VAL A 84 -0.54 2.69 -6.16
CA VAL A 84 0.80 3.23 -6.37
C VAL A 84 1.74 2.22 -7.02
N VAL A 85 1.66 0.94 -6.61
CA VAL A 85 2.66 -0.06 -7.03
C VAL A 85 2.27 -0.87 -8.25
N ILE A 86 0.99 -0.94 -8.59
CA ILE A 86 0.53 -1.71 -9.75
C ILE A 86 0.58 -0.84 -11.02
N PRO A 87 1.18 -1.33 -12.11
CA PRO A 87 1.13 -0.60 -13.38
C PRO A 87 -0.32 -0.40 -13.84
N SER A 88 -0.62 0.79 -14.34
CA SER A 88 -1.97 1.15 -14.77
C SER A 88 -2.53 0.24 -15.87
N ASP A 89 -1.66 -0.41 -16.64
CA ASP A 89 -2.04 -1.33 -17.71
C ASP A 89 -2.85 -2.54 -17.22
N PHE A 90 -2.71 -2.89 -15.94
CA PHE A 90 -3.41 -4.02 -15.34
C PHE A 90 -4.77 -3.66 -14.75
N LEU A 91 -5.16 -2.39 -14.81
CA LEU A 91 -6.42 -1.93 -14.24
C LEU A 91 -7.51 -1.83 -15.31
N PRO A 92 -8.77 -2.18 -14.99
CA PRO A 92 -9.88 -1.97 -15.92
C PRO A 92 -10.04 -0.50 -16.29
N ALA A 93 -10.42 -0.23 -17.53
CA ALA A 93 -10.59 1.14 -18.05
C ALA A 93 -11.52 1.98 -17.18
N LYS A 94 -12.57 1.37 -16.62
CA LYS A 94 -13.52 2.06 -15.73
C LYS A 94 -12.86 2.57 -14.46
N VAL A 95 -11.97 1.77 -13.87
CA VAL A 95 -11.21 2.15 -12.68
C VAL A 95 -10.21 3.24 -13.03
N LEU A 96 -9.52 3.11 -14.16
CA LEU A 96 -8.56 4.11 -14.64
C LEU A 96 -9.19 5.48 -14.84
N GLY A 97 -10.45 5.53 -15.33
CA GLY A 97 -11.15 6.79 -15.53
C GLY A 97 -11.33 7.59 -14.25
N TRP A 98 -11.47 6.91 -13.13
CA TRP A 98 -11.59 7.57 -11.81
C TRP A 98 -10.25 7.85 -11.18
N LEU A 99 -9.30 6.93 -11.32
CA LEU A 99 -7.96 7.10 -10.76
C LEU A 99 -7.18 8.21 -11.44
N GLY A 100 -7.55 8.59 -12.66
CA GLY A 100 -6.98 9.75 -13.32
C GLY A 100 -7.20 11.07 -12.59
N LEU A 101 -8.12 11.11 -11.61
CA LEU A 101 -8.37 12.26 -10.75
C LEU A 101 -7.55 12.24 -9.46
N ILE A 102 -6.79 11.17 -9.22
CA ILE A 102 -6.02 10.95 -7.99
C ILE A 102 -4.57 10.75 -8.39
N ASP A 103 -3.67 11.54 -7.81
CA ASP A 103 -2.24 11.33 -8.04
C ASP A 103 -1.60 10.52 -6.91
N ASP A 104 -0.36 10.08 -7.12
CA ASP A 104 0.37 9.28 -6.14
C ASP A 104 0.58 10.04 -4.82
N ALA A 105 0.79 11.35 -4.89
CA ALA A 105 0.97 12.16 -3.69
C ALA A 105 -0.30 12.19 -2.84
N ALA A 106 -1.47 12.29 -3.47
CA ALA A 106 -2.75 12.25 -2.76
C ALA A 106 -2.96 10.88 -2.10
N ALA A 107 -2.64 9.78 -2.81
CA ALA A 107 -2.74 8.44 -2.28
C ALA A 107 -1.83 8.23 -1.07
N LEU A 108 -0.58 8.64 -1.17
CA LEU A 108 0.39 8.52 -0.08
C LEU A 108 0.02 9.38 1.13
N THR A 109 -0.50 10.58 0.90
CA THR A 109 -0.98 11.45 1.98
C THR A 109 -2.15 10.83 2.71
N PHE A 110 -3.09 10.23 1.99
CA PHE A 110 -4.22 9.52 2.58
C PHE A 110 -3.72 8.40 3.49
N ILE A 111 -2.78 7.59 3.02
CA ILE A 111 -2.21 6.48 3.80
C ILE A 111 -1.50 7.02 5.04
N TYR A 112 -0.69 8.05 4.88
CA TYR A 112 0.05 8.66 5.99
C TYR A 112 -0.89 9.13 7.10
N ASN A 113 -1.97 9.82 6.73
CA ASN A 113 -2.94 10.31 7.71
C ASN A 113 -3.63 9.17 8.48
N LYS A 114 -3.80 8.01 7.85
CA LYS A 114 -4.39 6.83 8.49
C LYS A 114 -3.40 6.06 9.37
N LEU A 115 -2.11 6.08 9.06
CA LEU A 115 -1.10 5.23 9.68
C LEU A 115 -0.07 5.98 10.51
N GLU A 116 -0.19 7.30 10.64
CA GLU A 116 0.80 8.14 11.33
C GLU A 116 1.19 7.59 12.71
N ASP A 117 0.21 7.16 13.49
CA ASP A 117 0.42 6.62 14.83
C ASP A 117 0.76 5.13 14.85
N LYS A 118 0.75 4.46 13.69
CA LYS A 118 1.07 3.03 13.56
C LYS A 118 2.49 2.77 13.10
N VAL A 119 3.25 3.81 12.80
CA VAL A 119 4.67 3.68 12.42
C VAL A 119 5.52 3.61 13.68
N THR A 120 5.71 2.41 14.17
CA THR A 120 6.44 2.11 15.41
C THR A 120 7.91 1.81 15.13
N PRO A 121 8.79 1.79 16.14
CA PRO A 121 10.17 1.33 15.94
C PRO A 121 10.27 -0.09 15.39
N ASP A 122 9.34 -0.97 15.75
CA ASP A 122 9.30 -2.33 15.20
C ASP A 122 9.02 -2.32 13.70
N VAL A 123 8.07 -1.50 13.26
CA VAL A 123 7.78 -1.31 11.84
C VAL A 123 9.02 -0.78 11.11
N GLN A 124 9.68 0.22 11.66
CA GLN A 124 10.88 0.80 11.07
C GLN A 124 11.99 -0.23 10.92
N ARG A 125 12.18 -1.09 11.91
CA ARG A 125 13.15 -2.16 11.86
C ARG A 125 12.82 -3.16 10.75
N ARG A 126 11.56 -3.58 10.64
CA ARG A 126 11.12 -4.50 9.57
C ARG A 126 11.36 -3.92 8.20
N VAL A 127 11.10 -2.63 8.02
CA VAL A 127 11.34 -1.92 6.77
C VAL A 127 12.84 -1.96 6.43
N GLN A 128 13.69 -1.65 7.39
CA GLN A 128 15.13 -1.64 7.17
C GLN A 128 15.65 -3.04 6.86
N ASP A 129 15.17 -4.06 7.55
CA ASP A 129 15.55 -5.45 7.30
C ASP A 129 15.16 -5.87 5.87
N THR A 130 13.96 -5.51 5.41
CA THR A 130 13.49 -5.82 4.07
C THR A 130 14.33 -5.10 3.00
N ILE A 131 14.64 -3.82 3.22
CA ILE A 131 15.47 -3.06 2.29
C ILE A 131 16.87 -3.69 2.20
N ASN A 132 17.44 -4.07 3.33
CA ASN A 132 18.75 -4.73 3.35
C ASN A 132 18.73 -6.09 2.64
N GLU A 133 17.63 -6.83 2.77
CA GLU A 133 17.46 -8.09 2.07
C GLU A 133 17.38 -7.91 0.55
N TRP A 134 16.65 -6.87 0.10
CA TRP A 134 16.40 -6.68 -1.34
C TRP A 134 17.54 -5.95 -2.06
N PHE A 135 18.21 -5.01 -1.41
CA PHE A 135 19.20 -4.10 -2.02
C PHE A 135 20.60 -4.29 -1.44
N GLY A 136 20.75 -5.14 -0.43
CA GLY A 136 21.99 -5.29 0.31
C GLY A 136 22.13 -4.26 1.43
N VAL A 137 23.03 -4.56 2.36
CA VAL A 137 23.28 -3.69 3.50
C VAL A 137 24.05 -2.46 3.02
N GLU A 138 23.53 -1.27 3.36
CA GLU A 138 24.23 -0.02 3.08
C GLU A 138 25.24 0.24 4.17
N TYR A 139 26.52 0.18 3.82
CA TYR A 139 27.58 0.55 4.75
C TYR A 139 27.81 2.04 4.63
N GLU A 140 27.59 2.77 5.72
CA GLU A 140 28.19 4.08 5.85
C GLU A 140 29.70 3.87 5.94
N VAL A 141 30.38 4.25 4.88
CA VAL A 141 31.83 4.33 4.96
C VAL A 141 32.16 5.54 5.82
N ILE A 142 32.27 5.29 7.12
CA ILE A 142 32.90 6.29 8.00
C ILE A 142 34.39 6.22 7.71
N GLU A 143 34.83 7.06 6.83
CA GLU A 143 36.26 7.24 6.67
C GLU A 143 36.79 7.94 7.91
N ALA A 144 37.49 7.17 8.67
CA ALA A 144 38.22 7.72 9.80
C ALA A 144 39.30 8.68 9.34
#